data_8d0e5e6081ac8567069d5e7e5f3ad559
#
_entry.id   8d0e5e6081ac8567069d5e7e5f3ad559
#
_cell.length_a   1.000
_cell.length_b   1.000
_cell.length_c   1.000
_cell.angle_alpha   90.00
_cell.angle_beta   90.00
_cell.angle_gamma   90.00
#
_symmetry.space_group_name_H-M   'P 1'
#
loop_
_entity.id
_entity.type
_entity.pdbx_description
1 polymer ?
#
loop_
_entity_poly.entity_id
_entity_poly.type
_entity_poly.pdbx_seq_one_letter_code
_entity_poly.pdbx_strand_id
1 'polypeptide(L)'
;MVRDETFQPTAMPAEIDTVMLLGDTHGNARWTCAVIDQAYRLGVDGILQLGDFGYWPRDEWGQRFVAWVEQTLTDYDLPLWFIDGNHEDHAALKSATAIPGPLAVTSHITYLPRGTRWTWGGRTWLVIGGASSVDRDARTKGVDWFPEETLTPAQQDRIIADGHANIVVAHDAPWGVRYLANQYKLWLTPDNRGGWPADALRDSDAHMRRMTTIALALKPDLWFHGHHHIKYDECGVELEPGTEPLDVHGLDCDGHALEKSALIVDGYGNIVPWAVVREIGQ
;
A
#
# COMPACT_ATOMS: atom_id res chain seq x y z
N MET A 1 7.79 30.36 -4.53
CA MET A 1 7.17 29.76 -5.72
C MET A 1 5.67 29.76 -5.49
N VAL A 2 4.92 30.50 -6.31
CA VAL A 2 3.45 30.51 -6.27
C VAL A 2 3.03 29.14 -6.84
N ARG A 3 2.38 28.28 -6.02
CA ARG A 3 1.78 27.05 -6.53
C ARG A 3 0.63 27.45 -7.45
N ASP A 4 0.65 26.92 -8.66
CA ASP A 4 -0.50 27.03 -9.58
C ASP A 4 -1.68 26.30 -8.92
N GLU A 5 -2.71 27.04 -8.53
CA GLU A 5 -3.88 26.53 -7.78
C GLU A 5 -4.83 25.67 -8.64
N THR A 6 -4.47 25.38 -9.89
CA THR A 6 -5.34 24.69 -10.83
C THR A 6 -5.06 23.21 -11.02
N PHE A 7 -3.91 22.68 -10.52
CA PHE A 7 -3.57 21.26 -10.66
C PHE A 7 -3.87 20.51 -9.36
N GLN A 8 -5.06 19.93 -9.26
CA GLN A 8 -5.35 18.85 -8.31
C GLN A 8 -4.94 17.54 -9.01
N PRO A 9 -3.91 16.82 -8.52
CA PRO A 9 -3.60 15.52 -9.08
C PRO A 9 -4.81 14.61 -8.86
N THR A 10 -5.37 14.09 -9.93
CA THR A 10 -6.39 13.04 -9.85
C THR A 10 -5.76 11.78 -9.24
N ALA A 11 -6.52 11.02 -8.46
CA ALA A 11 -6.00 9.82 -7.81
C ALA A 11 -5.33 8.89 -8.84
N MET A 12 -5.96 8.59 -9.95
CA MET A 12 -5.33 7.94 -11.11
C MET A 12 -6.01 8.42 -12.38
N PRO A 13 -5.30 8.52 -13.52
CA PRO A 13 -5.92 8.84 -14.80
C PRO A 13 -6.96 7.78 -15.17
N ALA A 14 -8.08 8.20 -15.77
CA ALA A 14 -9.13 7.29 -16.20
C ALA A 14 -8.75 6.45 -17.44
N GLU A 15 -7.65 6.77 -18.09
CA GLU A 15 -7.23 6.23 -19.39
C GLU A 15 -6.10 5.21 -19.29
N ILE A 16 -5.86 4.62 -18.11
CA ILE A 16 -4.85 3.57 -17.91
C ILE A 16 -5.51 2.18 -17.96
N ASP A 17 -4.84 1.25 -18.63
CA ASP A 17 -5.33 -0.12 -18.81
C ASP A 17 -4.83 -1.06 -17.73
N THR A 18 -3.54 -0.93 -17.33
CA THR A 18 -2.88 -1.80 -16.36
C THR A 18 -1.98 -1.05 -15.41
N VAL A 19 -1.96 -1.49 -14.16
CA VAL A 19 -1.07 -0.96 -13.11
C VAL A 19 -0.34 -2.10 -12.42
N MET A 20 0.95 -1.89 -12.15
CA MET A 20 1.71 -2.77 -11.27
C MET A 20 1.43 -2.39 -9.81
N LEU A 21 0.77 -3.27 -9.04
CA LEU A 21 0.73 -3.18 -7.59
C LEU A 21 2.08 -3.67 -7.05
N LEU A 22 2.71 -2.88 -6.20
CA LEU A 22 4.05 -3.16 -5.67
C LEU A 22 4.00 -3.18 -4.14
N GLY A 23 4.53 -4.24 -3.53
CA GLY A 23 4.70 -4.34 -2.08
C GLY A 23 5.80 -3.40 -1.57
N ASP A 24 6.21 -3.63 -0.34
CA ASP A 24 7.10 -2.76 0.43
C ASP A 24 8.47 -2.56 -0.25
N THR A 25 8.91 -1.32 -0.34
CA THR A 25 10.20 -0.95 -0.96
C THR A 25 11.25 -0.48 0.05
N HIS A 26 10.84 -0.08 1.25
CA HIS A 26 11.67 0.38 2.37
C HIS A 26 12.78 1.37 1.97
N GLY A 27 12.54 2.18 0.92
CA GLY A 27 13.53 3.12 0.38
C GLY A 27 14.75 2.46 -0.26
N ASN A 28 14.67 1.21 -0.66
CA ASN A 28 15.72 0.50 -1.40
C ASN A 28 15.77 0.98 -2.85
N ALA A 29 16.48 2.09 -3.09
CA ALA A 29 16.53 2.75 -4.39
C ALA A 29 16.99 1.82 -5.52
N ARG A 30 18.01 0.99 -5.27
CA ARG A 30 18.53 0.07 -6.30
C ARG A 30 17.47 -0.93 -6.75
N TRP A 31 16.76 -1.52 -5.79
CA TRP A 31 15.72 -2.50 -6.08
C TRP A 31 14.52 -1.82 -6.74
N THR A 32 14.06 -0.68 -6.20
CA THR A 32 12.91 0.07 -6.73
C THR A 32 13.16 0.54 -8.18
N CYS A 33 14.35 1.07 -8.49
CA CYS A 33 14.69 1.45 -9.87
C CYS A 33 14.70 0.24 -10.82
N ALA A 34 15.16 -0.94 -10.38
CA ALA A 34 15.09 -2.15 -11.18
C ALA A 34 13.64 -2.64 -11.41
N VAL A 35 12.75 -2.44 -10.43
CA VAL A 35 11.31 -2.70 -10.58
C VAL A 35 10.70 -1.77 -11.62
N ILE A 36 11.01 -0.47 -11.58
CA ILE A 36 10.52 0.52 -12.55
C ILE A 36 10.97 0.15 -13.97
N ASP A 37 12.25 -0.21 -14.18
CA ASP A 37 12.75 -0.71 -15.46
C ASP A 37 11.95 -1.93 -15.95
N GLN A 38 11.65 -2.88 -15.06
CA GLN A 38 10.86 -4.05 -15.40
C GLN A 38 9.39 -3.70 -15.69
N ALA A 39 8.79 -2.78 -14.94
CA ALA A 39 7.41 -2.28 -15.17
C ALA A 39 7.30 -1.65 -16.57
N TYR A 40 8.26 -0.80 -16.94
CA TYR A 40 8.33 -0.24 -18.30
C TYR A 40 8.46 -1.32 -19.37
N ARG A 41 9.34 -2.33 -19.18
CA ARG A 41 9.53 -3.44 -20.14
C ARG A 41 8.27 -4.33 -20.27
N LEU A 42 7.47 -4.42 -19.23
CA LEU A 42 6.20 -5.12 -19.25
C LEU A 42 5.09 -4.30 -19.91
N GLY A 43 5.27 -2.99 -20.08
CA GLY A 43 4.31 -2.11 -20.73
C GLY A 43 3.12 -1.74 -19.84
N VAL A 44 3.30 -1.72 -18.50
CA VAL A 44 2.26 -1.21 -17.60
C VAL A 44 2.20 0.31 -17.64
N ASP A 45 1.02 0.89 -17.42
CA ASP A 45 0.78 2.32 -17.51
C ASP A 45 1.17 3.10 -16.24
N GLY A 46 1.52 2.37 -15.15
CA GLY A 46 1.95 2.98 -13.91
C GLY A 46 2.19 1.97 -12.79
N ILE A 47 2.62 2.48 -11.65
CA ILE A 47 2.92 1.67 -10.46
C ILE A 47 2.12 2.21 -9.28
N LEU A 48 1.41 1.35 -8.54
CA LEU A 48 0.78 1.67 -7.25
C LEU A 48 1.47 0.88 -6.14
N GLN A 49 2.26 1.57 -5.34
CA GLN A 49 3.04 0.99 -4.25
C GLN A 49 2.23 0.99 -2.95
N LEU A 50 2.19 -0.15 -2.24
CA LEU A 50 1.26 -0.47 -1.17
C LEU A 50 1.77 -0.17 0.26
N GLY A 51 2.56 0.90 0.42
CA GLY A 51 3.06 1.37 1.72
C GLY A 51 4.48 0.89 2.03
N ASP A 52 5.10 1.51 3.02
CA ASP A 52 6.53 1.36 3.31
C ASP A 52 7.39 1.69 2.09
N PHE A 53 7.02 2.80 1.42
CA PHE A 53 7.71 3.30 0.24
C PHE A 53 9.12 3.80 0.59
N GLY A 54 9.27 4.44 1.74
CA GLY A 54 10.52 5.09 2.15
C GLY A 54 10.48 6.61 1.97
N TYR A 55 9.32 7.21 2.16
CA TYR A 55 9.14 8.67 2.10
C TYR A 55 9.65 9.34 3.37
N TRP A 56 10.92 9.78 3.35
CA TRP A 56 11.60 10.47 4.43
C TRP A 56 12.17 11.81 3.96
N PRO A 57 11.34 12.84 3.66
CA PRO A 57 11.80 14.09 3.07
C PRO A 57 12.64 14.96 4.02
N ARG A 58 12.66 14.65 5.33
CA ARG A 58 13.48 15.35 6.31
C ARG A 58 14.91 14.79 6.41
N ASP A 59 15.14 13.58 5.88
CA ASP A 59 16.42 12.91 5.89
C ASP A 59 17.08 12.92 4.52
N GLU A 60 18.39 13.11 4.51
CA GLU A 60 19.19 13.11 3.28
C GLU A 60 19.10 11.77 2.52
N TRP A 61 18.97 10.68 3.26
CA TRP A 61 18.78 9.36 2.70
C TRP A 61 17.44 9.26 1.94
N GLY A 62 16.34 9.65 2.57
CA GLY A 62 15.02 9.63 1.94
C GLY A 62 14.93 10.62 0.76
N GLN A 63 15.56 11.80 0.87
CA GLN A 63 15.63 12.73 -0.26
C GLN A 63 16.36 12.12 -1.46
N ARG A 64 17.49 11.41 -1.23
CA ARG A 64 18.23 10.71 -2.29
C ARG A 64 17.43 9.56 -2.89
N PHE A 65 16.72 8.79 -2.05
CA PHE A 65 15.83 7.74 -2.53
C PHE A 65 14.79 8.29 -3.51
N VAL A 66 14.02 9.30 -3.08
CA VAL A 66 13.00 9.94 -3.93
C VAL A 66 13.60 10.50 -5.21
N ALA A 67 14.78 11.14 -5.14
CA ALA A 67 15.44 11.71 -6.32
C ALA A 67 15.85 10.62 -7.34
N TRP A 68 16.35 9.46 -6.90
CA TRP A 68 16.73 8.38 -7.81
C TRP A 68 15.51 7.70 -8.43
N VAL A 69 14.45 7.49 -7.64
CA VAL A 69 13.18 6.95 -8.13
C VAL A 69 12.56 7.90 -9.15
N GLU A 70 12.49 9.21 -8.85
CA GLU A 70 11.97 10.21 -9.77
C GLU A 70 12.75 10.26 -11.08
N GLN A 71 14.10 10.21 -11.02
CA GLN A 71 14.90 10.20 -12.25
C GLN A 71 14.58 8.99 -13.12
N THR A 72 14.45 7.80 -12.52
CA THR A 72 14.14 6.58 -13.26
C THR A 72 12.73 6.62 -13.86
N LEU A 73 11.74 7.14 -13.11
CA LEU A 73 10.38 7.33 -13.60
C LEU A 73 10.33 8.34 -14.76
N THR A 74 11.11 9.43 -14.67
CA THR A 74 11.24 10.44 -15.73
C THR A 74 11.83 9.85 -17.01
N ASP A 75 12.85 8.97 -16.91
CA ASP A 75 13.49 8.33 -18.05
C ASP A 75 12.50 7.46 -18.85
N TYR A 76 11.45 6.96 -18.21
CA TYR A 76 10.42 6.09 -18.81
C TYR A 76 9.05 6.77 -18.98
N ASP A 77 8.88 8.00 -18.52
CA ASP A 77 7.59 8.72 -18.46
C ASP A 77 6.50 7.88 -17.76
N LEU A 78 6.88 7.21 -16.64
CA LEU A 78 6.02 6.28 -15.91
C LEU A 78 5.58 6.89 -14.57
N PRO A 79 4.25 7.03 -14.29
CA PRO A 79 3.79 7.54 -13.01
C PRO A 79 3.85 6.46 -11.91
N LEU A 80 4.13 6.92 -10.69
CA LEU A 80 4.09 6.11 -9.48
C LEU A 80 3.19 6.79 -8.44
N TRP A 81 2.23 6.03 -7.94
CA TRP A 81 1.45 6.38 -6.76
C TRP A 81 1.92 5.53 -5.59
N PHE A 82 1.91 6.09 -4.39
CA PHE A 82 2.16 5.30 -3.19
C PHE A 82 1.16 5.65 -2.08
N ILE A 83 0.89 4.69 -1.22
CA ILE A 83 0.16 4.88 0.02
C ILE A 83 1.15 4.83 1.19
N ASP A 84 0.76 5.31 2.35
CA ASP A 84 1.63 5.20 3.52
C ASP A 84 1.57 3.81 4.15
N GLY A 85 2.71 3.32 4.62
CA GLY A 85 2.82 2.18 5.51
C GLY A 85 3.08 2.62 6.95
N ASN A 86 3.78 1.79 7.74
CA ASN A 86 4.19 2.15 9.10
C ASN A 86 5.62 2.73 9.15
N HIS A 87 6.40 2.59 8.08
CA HIS A 87 7.79 3.05 8.00
C HIS A 87 7.97 4.40 7.28
N GLU A 88 6.93 5.21 7.12
CA GLU A 88 7.04 6.56 6.58
C GLU A 88 7.32 7.62 7.64
N ASP A 89 7.81 8.79 7.19
CA ASP A 89 7.84 10.00 7.99
C ASP A 89 6.43 10.60 8.15
N HIS A 90 5.66 10.05 9.11
CA HIS A 90 4.26 10.47 9.33
C HIS A 90 4.14 11.92 9.78
N ALA A 91 5.18 12.53 10.37
CA ALA A 91 5.16 13.95 10.67
C ALA A 91 5.21 14.80 9.40
N ALA A 92 6.00 14.39 8.41
CA ALA A 92 6.04 15.05 7.11
C ALA A 92 4.75 14.83 6.32
N LEU A 93 4.22 13.60 6.29
CA LEU A 93 2.94 13.29 5.64
C LEU A 93 1.78 14.09 6.23
N LYS A 94 1.68 14.17 7.56
CA LYS A 94 0.66 14.96 8.25
C LYS A 94 0.72 16.44 7.88
N SER A 95 1.93 16.99 7.79
CA SER A 95 2.11 18.40 7.40
C SER A 95 1.76 18.62 5.93
N ALA A 96 2.07 17.67 5.07
CA ALA A 96 1.84 17.74 3.64
C ALA A 96 0.36 17.55 3.27
N THR A 97 -0.39 16.73 4.04
CA THR A 97 -1.83 16.45 3.83
C THR A 97 -2.76 17.41 4.56
N ALA A 98 -2.29 18.58 4.95
CA ALA A 98 -3.15 19.66 5.47
C ALA A 98 -4.22 20.09 4.44
N ILE A 99 -3.96 19.86 3.15
CA ILE A 99 -4.92 20.01 2.05
C ILE A 99 -5.46 18.62 1.70
N PRO A 100 -6.78 18.38 1.68
CA PRO A 100 -7.35 17.09 1.30
C PRO A 100 -7.03 16.70 -0.16
N GLY A 101 -6.79 15.42 -0.39
CA GLY A 101 -6.58 14.85 -1.71
C GLY A 101 -5.16 14.37 -1.97
N PRO A 102 -4.89 13.78 -3.15
CA PRO A 102 -3.57 13.31 -3.57
C PRO A 102 -2.52 14.42 -3.52
N LEU A 103 -1.30 14.07 -3.12
CA LEU A 103 -0.18 15.00 -3.00
C LEU A 103 0.91 14.66 -4.02
N ALA A 104 1.16 15.54 -4.97
CA ALA A 104 2.32 15.44 -5.84
C ALA A 104 3.60 15.67 -5.01
N VAL A 105 4.41 14.63 -4.87
CA VAL A 105 5.72 14.67 -4.21
C VAL A 105 6.77 15.20 -5.20
N THR A 106 6.71 14.68 -6.43
CA THR A 106 7.52 15.09 -7.57
C THR A 106 6.63 15.14 -8.82
N SER A 107 7.23 15.20 -10.02
CA SER A 107 6.46 15.18 -11.28
C SER A 107 5.79 13.83 -11.56
N HIS A 108 6.44 12.72 -11.14
CA HIS A 108 5.95 11.36 -11.39
C HIS A 108 5.53 10.62 -10.13
N ILE A 109 5.85 11.13 -8.92
CA ILE A 109 5.53 10.47 -7.65
C ILE A 109 4.39 11.21 -6.96
N THR A 110 3.29 10.50 -6.71
CA THR A 110 2.10 11.03 -6.02
C THR A 110 1.77 10.17 -4.80
N TYR A 111 1.62 10.80 -3.64
CA TYR A 111 1.09 10.17 -2.44
C TYR A 111 -0.44 10.17 -2.45
N LEU A 112 -1.05 9.03 -2.17
CA LEU A 112 -2.50 8.86 -2.01
C LEU A 112 -2.85 8.76 -0.51
N PRO A 113 -3.46 9.78 0.09
CA PRO A 113 -3.85 9.75 1.49
C PRO A 113 -4.91 8.69 1.80
N ARG A 114 -4.96 8.24 3.04
CA ARG A 114 -5.94 7.29 3.57
C ARG A 114 -7.37 7.77 3.29
N GLY A 115 -8.20 6.91 2.71
CA GLY A 115 -9.56 7.21 2.29
C GLY A 115 -9.67 7.77 0.88
N THR A 116 -8.56 7.95 0.15
CA THR A 116 -8.61 8.32 -1.27
C THR A 116 -9.40 7.28 -2.07
N ARG A 117 -10.31 7.77 -2.91
CA ARG A 117 -11.17 6.93 -3.77
C ARG A 117 -11.11 7.41 -5.21
N TRP A 118 -11.20 6.48 -6.15
CA TRP A 118 -11.36 6.77 -7.58
C TRP A 118 -12.17 5.66 -8.25
N THR A 119 -12.66 5.95 -9.44
CA THR A 119 -13.31 4.94 -10.29
C THR A 119 -12.38 4.52 -11.41
N TRP A 120 -12.11 3.21 -11.52
CA TRP A 120 -11.33 2.63 -12.59
C TRP A 120 -11.94 1.30 -13.00
N GLY A 121 -12.10 1.06 -14.31
CA GLY A 121 -12.84 -0.11 -14.83
C GLY A 121 -14.31 -0.17 -14.37
N GLY A 122 -14.92 0.98 -14.04
CA GLY A 122 -16.29 1.03 -13.51
C GLY A 122 -16.43 0.55 -12.07
N ARG A 123 -15.30 0.28 -11.37
CA ARG A 123 -15.25 -0.15 -9.97
C ARG A 123 -14.69 0.96 -9.08
N THR A 124 -15.19 1.02 -7.85
CA THR A 124 -14.66 1.95 -6.84
C THR A 124 -13.45 1.33 -6.15
N TRP A 125 -12.30 1.97 -6.30
CA TRP A 125 -11.05 1.67 -5.61
C TRP A 125 -10.90 2.56 -4.39
N LEU A 126 -10.32 2.03 -3.32
CA LEU A 126 -10.10 2.73 -2.05
C LEU A 126 -8.69 2.47 -1.51
N VAL A 127 -8.04 3.51 -1.01
CA VAL A 127 -6.75 3.44 -0.31
C VAL A 127 -6.95 3.40 1.20
N ILE A 128 -6.25 2.47 1.87
CA ILE A 128 -6.13 2.43 3.34
C ILE A 128 -4.67 2.23 3.73
N GLY A 129 -3.96 3.35 3.98
CA GLY A 129 -2.58 3.30 4.44
C GLY A 129 -2.44 3.02 5.93
N GLY A 130 -1.20 2.75 6.34
CA GLY A 130 -0.78 2.53 7.72
C GLY A 130 -0.92 1.11 8.21
N ALA A 131 -0.08 0.79 9.20
CA ALA A 131 -0.11 -0.45 9.97
C ALA A 131 0.49 -0.20 11.36
N SER A 132 0.54 -1.23 12.21
CA SER A 132 1.16 -1.12 13.53
C SER A 132 2.53 -1.79 13.53
N SER A 133 3.57 -1.03 13.86
CA SER A 133 4.95 -1.51 13.92
C SER A 133 5.17 -2.47 15.10
N VAL A 134 5.58 -3.70 14.80
CA VAL A 134 5.98 -4.68 15.83
C VAL A 134 7.38 -4.40 16.38
N ASP A 135 8.18 -3.64 15.64
CA ASP A 135 9.57 -3.25 15.98
C ASP A 135 9.67 -1.86 16.64
N ARG A 136 8.55 -1.23 17.01
CA ARG A 136 8.49 0.14 17.55
C ARG A 136 9.42 0.38 18.76
N ASP A 137 9.63 -0.65 19.60
CA ASP A 137 10.48 -0.54 20.80
C ASP A 137 11.97 -0.39 20.46
N ALA A 138 12.36 -0.75 19.22
CA ALA A 138 13.71 -0.54 18.70
C ALA A 138 13.89 0.84 18.05
N ARG A 139 12.82 1.63 17.94
CA ARG A 139 12.79 2.94 17.28
C ARG A 139 12.58 4.09 18.28
N THR A 140 12.79 5.32 17.81
CA THR A 140 12.65 6.55 18.59
C THR A 140 11.38 7.29 18.20
N LYS A 141 10.46 7.45 19.15
CA LYS A 141 9.20 8.17 18.92
C LYS A 141 9.44 9.61 18.44
N GLY A 142 8.78 9.98 17.35
CA GLY A 142 8.87 11.30 16.73
C GLY A 142 10.11 11.51 15.85
N VAL A 143 10.96 10.48 15.73
CA VAL A 143 12.14 10.48 14.87
C VAL A 143 11.95 9.46 13.74
N ASP A 144 11.85 8.19 14.09
CA ASP A 144 11.72 7.07 13.15
C ASP A 144 10.51 6.14 13.45
N TRP A 145 9.75 6.46 14.50
CA TRP A 145 8.44 5.87 14.81
C TRP A 145 7.42 6.94 15.21
N PHE A 146 6.20 6.81 14.72
CA PHE A 146 5.11 7.76 14.95
C PHE A 146 3.81 7.01 15.30
N PRO A 147 3.05 7.42 16.35
CA PRO A 147 1.74 6.83 16.65
C PRO A 147 0.73 7.00 15.51
N GLU A 148 0.96 7.96 14.62
CA GLU A 148 0.16 8.24 13.44
C GLU A 148 0.31 7.16 12.35
N GLU A 149 1.25 6.20 12.48
CA GLU A 149 1.35 5.05 11.58
C GLU A 149 0.06 4.24 11.52
N THR A 150 -0.69 4.15 12.63
CA THR A 150 -1.95 3.42 12.69
C THR A 150 -3.15 4.28 12.30
N LEU A 151 -4.20 3.63 11.79
CA LEU A 151 -5.49 4.29 11.52
C LEU A 151 -6.16 4.71 12.83
N THR A 152 -6.60 5.95 12.91
CA THR A 152 -7.39 6.43 14.07
C THR A 152 -8.86 5.99 13.95
N PRO A 153 -9.63 5.91 15.07
CA PRO A 153 -11.07 5.67 15.02
C PRO A 153 -11.81 6.66 14.10
N ALA A 154 -11.46 7.93 14.17
CA ALA A 154 -12.09 8.97 13.34
C ALA A 154 -11.83 8.77 11.83
N GLN A 155 -10.63 8.32 11.44
CA GLN A 155 -10.32 7.97 10.06
C GLN A 155 -11.11 6.72 9.62
N GLN A 156 -11.19 5.70 10.46
CA GLN A 156 -12.01 4.51 10.21
C GLN A 156 -13.48 4.89 9.98
N ASP A 157 -14.07 5.68 10.88
CA ASP A 157 -15.47 6.08 10.81
C ASP A 157 -15.77 6.87 9.52
N ARG A 158 -14.85 7.75 9.12
CA ARG A 158 -14.94 8.50 7.87
C ARG A 158 -14.88 7.59 6.65
N ILE A 159 -13.91 6.66 6.60
CA ILE A 159 -13.79 5.69 5.50
C ILE A 159 -15.06 4.86 5.35
N ILE A 160 -15.67 4.43 6.47
CA ILE A 160 -16.93 3.68 6.48
C ILE A 160 -18.10 4.57 6.02
N ALA A 161 -18.18 5.81 6.50
CA ALA A 161 -19.25 6.74 6.15
C ALA A 161 -19.28 7.08 4.65
N ASP A 162 -18.13 7.06 3.97
CA ASP A 162 -18.02 7.29 2.52
C ASP A 162 -18.58 6.12 1.68
N GLY A 163 -19.01 5.02 2.32
CA GLY A 163 -19.80 3.93 1.73
C GLY A 163 -18.97 2.86 1.02
N HIS A 164 -19.62 2.06 0.19
CA HIS A 164 -19.08 0.88 -0.47
C HIS A 164 -17.83 1.18 -1.32
N ALA A 165 -16.89 0.21 -1.33
CA ALA A 165 -15.77 0.15 -2.26
C ALA A 165 -15.63 -1.28 -2.77
N ASN A 166 -15.44 -1.45 -4.08
CA ASN A 166 -15.28 -2.78 -4.67
C ASN A 166 -13.90 -3.37 -4.41
N ILE A 167 -12.87 -2.53 -4.46
CA ILE A 167 -11.47 -2.94 -4.38
C ILE A 167 -10.76 -2.05 -3.36
N VAL A 168 -10.08 -2.69 -2.43
CA VAL A 168 -9.25 -2.02 -1.43
C VAL A 168 -7.78 -2.30 -1.72
N VAL A 169 -6.98 -1.25 -1.80
CA VAL A 169 -5.52 -1.30 -1.73
C VAL A 169 -5.10 -0.75 -0.38
N ALA A 170 -4.50 -1.59 0.43
CA ALA A 170 -4.13 -1.25 1.79
C ALA A 170 -2.66 -1.56 2.07
N HIS A 171 -2.12 -1.01 3.16
CA HIS A 171 -0.84 -1.49 3.64
C HIS A 171 -1.02 -2.74 4.49
N ASP A 172 -2.00 -2.75 5.40
CA ASP A 172 -2.27 -3.89 6.30
C ASP A 172 -3.44 -4.78 5.81
N ALA A 173 -3.51 -6.00 6.33
CA ALA A 173 -4.52 -7.00 6.03
C ALA A 173 -5.69 -6.98 7.03
N PRO A 174 -6.89 -7.44 6.65
CA PRO A 174 -7.95 -7.74 7.60
C PRO A 174 -7.58 -8.96 8.45
N TRP A 175 -7.98 -8.94 9.74
CA TRP A 175 -7.91 -10.12 10.60
C TRP A 175 -8.91 -11.18 10.11
N GLY A 176 -8.51 -12.44 10.13
CA GLY A 176 -9.35 -13.57 9.68
C GLY A 176 -8.81 -14.24 8.42
N VAL A 177 -7.84 -13.66 7.76
CA VAL A 177 -7.08 -14.31 6.68
C VAL A 177 -6.34 -15.52 7.26
N ARG A 178 -6.71 -16.74 6.83
CA ARG A 178 -6.20 -17.99 7.43
C ARG A 178 -4.72 -18.17 7.24
N TYR A 179 -4.20 -17.73 6.09
CA TYR A 179 -2.78 -17.82 5.81
C TYR A 179 -1.96 -17.03 6.84
N LEU A 180 -2.30 -15.77 7.06
CA LEU A 180 -1.65 -14.91 8.05
C LEU A 180 -1.86 -15.44 9.48
N ALA A 181 -3.09 -15.85 9.83
CA ALA A 181 -3.39 -16.43 11.15
C ALA A 181 -2.54 -17.67 11.45
N ASN A 182 -2.21 -18.49 10.44
CA ASN A 182 -1.32 -19.63 10.60
C ASN A 182 0.15 -19.19 10.78
N GLN A 183 0.61 -18.18 10.05
CA GLN A 183 1.96 -17.60 10.24
C GLN A 183 2.09 -16.98 11.63
N TYR A 184 1.10 -16.19 12.08
CA TYR A 184 1.08 -15.61 13.42
C TYR A 184 1.08 -16.66 14.54
N LYS A 185 0.39 -17.79 14.39
CA LYS A 185 0.47 -18.90 15.35
C LYS A 185 1.89 -19.46 15.48
N LEU A 186 2.68 -19.43 14.40
CA LEU A 186 4.08 -19.84 14.45
C LEU A 186 4.96 -18.82 15.17
N TRP A 187 4.60 -17.54 15.11
CA TRP A 187 5.35 -16.45 15.74
C TRP A 187 4.93 -16.21 17.20
N LEU A 188 3.65 -16.42 17.53
CA LEU A 188 3.07 -16.26 18.88
C LEU A 188 3.24 -17.51 19.76
N THR A 189 3.98 -18.53 19.33
CA THR A 189 4.28 -19.68 20.20
C THR A 189 5.15 -19.27 21.39
N PRO A 190 5.16 -20.03 22.50
CA PRO A 190 5.99 -19.73 23.67
C PRO A 190 7.47 -19.46 23.36
N ASP A 191 7.94 -20.00 22.24
CA ASP A 191 9.30 -19.80 21.76
C ASP A 191 9.48 -18.45 21.03
N ASN A 192 8.41 -17.69 20.78
CA ASN A 192 8.35 -16.38 20.11
C ASN A 192 9.52 -16.16 19.12
N ARG A 193 9.51 -16.87 18.02
CA ARG A 193 10.65 -16.92 17.07
C ARG A 193 10.97 -15.56 16.44
N GLY A 194 10.05 -14.59 16.50
CA GLY A 194 10.27 -13.20 16.05
C GLY A 194 10.88 -12.30 17.11
N GLY A 195 10.81 -12.68 18.40
CA GLY A 195 11.32 -11.85 19.50
C GLY A 195 10.56 -10.52 19.72
N TRP A 196 9.41 -10.34 19.05
CA TRP A 196 8.67 -9.10 19.15
C TRP A 196 7.95 -8.92 20.49
N PRO A 197 7.85 -7.68 21.02
CA PRO A 197 7.14 -7.40 22.26
C PRO A 197 5.66 -7.79 22.18
N ALA A 198 5.14 -8.40 23.26
CA ALA A 198 3.76 -8.90 23.28
C ALA A 198 2.70 -7.80 23.17
N ASP A 199 3.00 -6.57 23.60
CA ASP A 199 2.13 -5.41 23.42
C ASP A 199 2.14 -4.90 21.98
N ALA A 200 3.30 -4.88 21.32
CA ALA A 200 3.39 -4.53 19.90
C ALA A 200 2.60 -5.52 19.03
N LEU A 201 2.66 -6.83 19.32
CA LEU A 201 1.86 -7.85 18.66
C LEU A 201 0.36 -7.66 18.89
N ARG A 202 -0.06 -7.29 20.14
CA ARG A 202 -1.47 -6.99 20.42
C ARG A 202 -1.96 -5.76 19.66
N ASP A 203 -1.12 -4.75 19.50
CA ASP A 203 -1.48 -3.54 18.75
C ASP A 203 -1.57 -3.82 17.25
N SER A 204 -0.69 -4.68 16.71
CA SER A 204 -0.81 -5.20 15.33
C SER A 204 -2.13 -5.95 15.12
N ASP A 205 -2.47 -6.89 16.02
CA ASP A 205 -3.78 -7.58 16.03
C ASP A 205 -4.95 -6.60 16.06
N ALA A 206 -4.87 -5.57 16.91
CA ALA A 206 -5.93 -4.58 17.03
C ALA A 206 -6.08 -3.75 15.74
N HIS A 207 -4.98 -3.46 15.05
CA HIS A 207 -5.01 -2.76 13.78
C HIS A 207 -5.63 -3.63 12.67
N MET A 208 -5.24 -4.90 12.54
CA MET A 208 -5.86 -5.83 11.60
C MET A 208 -7.38 -6.01 11.84
N ARG A 209 -7.82 -6.05 13.12
CA ARG A 209 -9.27 -6.08 13.46
C ARG A 209 -9.98 -4.81 13.02
N ARG A 210 -9.31 -3.67 13.03
CA ARG A 210 -9.84 -2.42 12.47
C ARG A 210 -10.02 -2.54 10.96
N MET A 211 -9.07 -3.16 10.25
CA MET A 211 -9.21 -3.46 8.82
C MET A 211 -10.41 -4.39 8.57
N THR A 212 -10.61 -5.41 9.42
CA THR A 212 -11.80 -6.28 9.36
C THR A 212 -13.09 -5.48 9.51
N THR A 213 -13.16 -4.58 10.49
CA THR A 213 -14.35 -3.72 10.69
C THR A 213 -14.68 -2.90 9.45
N ILE A 214 -13.65 -2.35 8.80
CA ILE A 214 -13.80 -1.59 7.55
C ILE A 214 -14.27 -2.53 6.43
N ALA A 215 -13.63 -3.68 6.25
CA ALA A 215 -13.98 -4.64 5.21
C ALA A 215 -15.44 -5.12 5.33
N LEU A 216 -15.90 -5.45 6.54
CA LEU A 216 -17.28 -5.85 6.80
C LEU A 216 -18.31 -4.74 6.48
N ALA A 217 -17.93 -3.49 6.74
CA ALA A 217 -18.80 -2.34 6.45
C ALA A 217 -18.85 -2.00 4.95
N LEU A 218 -17.69 -2.05 4.26
CA LEU A 218 -17.56 -1.65 2.86
C LEU A 218 -17.88 -2.78 1.88
N LYS A 219 -17.75 -4.04 2.30
CA LYS A 219 -17.98 -5.26 1.50
C LYS A 219 -17.22 -5.25 0.17
N PRO A 220 -15.89 -5.11 0.18
CA PRO A 220 -15.09 -5.21 -1.04
C PRO A 220 -15.06 -6.65 -1.56
N ASP A 221 -14.87 -6.79 -2.87
CA ASP A 221 -14.62 -8.09 -3.49
C ASP A 221 -13.13 -8.48 -3.42
N LEU A 222 -12.24 -7.47 -3.44
CA LEU A 222 -10.79 -7.63 -3.52
C LEU A 222 -10.07 -6.76 -2.49
N TRP A 223 -9.01 -7.34 -1.89
CA TRP A 223 -8.11 -6.66 -0.97
C TRP A 223 -6.66 -6.97 -1.31
N PHE A 224 -5.89 -5.96 -1.68
CA PHE A 224 -4.46 -6.06 -1.94
C PHE A 224 -3.69 -5.38 -0.81
N HIS A 225 -2.59 -5.98 -0.31
CA HIS A 225 -1.81 -5.39 0.77
C HIS A 225 -0.33 -5.79 0.74
N GLY A 226 0.53 -5.05 1.47
CA GLY A 226 1.93 -5.30 1.77
C GLY A 226 2.16 -5.72 3.23
N HIS A 227 3.06 -5.03 3.93
CA HIS A 227 3.31 -5.08 5.37
C HIS A 227 3.84 -6.40 5.94
N HIS A 228 3.22 -7.52 5.57
CA HIS A 228 3.56 -8.82 6.15
C HIS A 228 4.75 -9.51 5.47
N HIS A 229 5.28 -8.91 4.41
CA HIS A 229 6.41 -9.42 3.61
C HIS A 229 6.22 -10.88 3.16
N ILE A 230 5.00 -11.22 2.75
CA ILE A 230 4.64 -12.58 2.34
C ILE A 230 3.75 -12.53 1.12
N LYS A 231 4.17 -13.17 0.02
CA LYS A 231 3.29 -13.41 -1.12
C LYS A 231 2.33 -14.55 -0.83
N TYR A 232 1.04 -14.26 -0.90
CA TYR A 232 -0.03 -15.26 -0.88
C TYR A 232 -1.25 -14.77 -1.63
N ASP A 233 -2.09 -15.71 -2.01
CA ASP A 233 -3.40 -15.48 -2.60
C ASP A 233 -4.41 -16.35 -1.84
N GLU A 234 -5.40 -15.75 -1.19
CA GLU A 234 -6.45 -16.47 -0.47
C GLU A 234 -7.82 -15.96 -0.95
N CYS A 235 -8.52 -16.81 -1.72
CA CYS A 235 -9.82 -16.48 -2.28
C CYS A 235 -10.97 -16.98 -1.40
N GLY A 236 -12.08 -16.25 -1.41
CA GLY A 236 -13.30 -16.62 -0.72
C GLY A 236 -13.18 -16.56 0.82
N VAL A 237 -12.45 -15.58 1.33
CA VAL A 237 -12.28 -15.39 2.79
C VAL A 237 -13.59 -14.86 3.38
N GLU A 238 -14.21 -15.65 4.25
CA GLU A 238 -15.27 -15.15 5.14
C GLU A 238 -14.61 -14.57 6.40
N LEU A 239 -14.63 -13.26 6.54
CA LEU A 239 -14.03 -12.56 7.71
C LEU A 239 -14.79 -12.86 8.99
N GLU A 240 -16.11 -13.10 8.87
CA GLU A 240 -17.00 -13.63 9.90
C GLU A 240 -17.95 -14.66 9.26
N PRO A 241 -18.46 -15.64 10.02
CA PRO A 241 -19.36 -16.65 9.45
C PRO A 241 -20.58 -16.04 8.75
N GLY A 242 -20.75 -16.38 7.46
CA GLY A 242 -21.87 -15.94 6.64
C GLY A 242 -21.73 -14.52 6.05
N THR A 243 -20.54 -13.93 6.09
CA THR A 243 -20.26 -12.67 5.38
C THR A 243 -20.00 -12.92 3.90
N GLU A 244 -20.13 -11.88 3.09
CA GLU A 244 -19.71 -11.92 1.68
C GLU A 244 -18.24 -12.31 1.57
N PRO A 245 -17.89 -13.22 0.63
CA PRO A 245 -16.52 -13.66 0.45
C PRO A 245 -15.64 -12.54 -0.09
N LEU A 246 -14.40 -12.49 0.39
CA LEU A 246 -13.37 -11.53 0.01
C LEU A 246 -12.15 -12.26 -0.52
N ASP A 247 -11.62 -11.84 -1.66
CA ASP A 247 -10.33 -12.31 -2.15
C ASP A 247 -9.21 -11.40 -1.64
N VAL A 248 -8.20 -12.00 -0.98
CA VAL A 248 -7.10 -11.27 -0.35
C VAL A 248 -5.76 -11.68 -0.97
N HIS A 249 -4.99 -10.68 -1.38
CA HIS A 249 -3.69 -10.85 -2.03
C HIS A 249 -2.61 -10.10 -1.25
N GLY A 250 -1.70 -10.83 -0.61
CA GLY A 250 -0.52 -10.29 0.04
C GLY A 250 0.66 -10.20 -0.90
N LEU A 251 1.43 -9.12 -0.83
CA LEU A 251 2.68 -8.93 -1.55
C LEU A 251 3.88 -8.98 -0.61
N ASP A 252 5.00 -9.49 -1.13
CA ASP A 252 6.29 -9.54 -0.45
C ASP A 252 6.98 -8.15 -0.54
N CYS A 253 8.16 -8.02 0.02
CA CYS A 253 8.91 -6.76 0.10
C CYS A 253 10.11 -6.74 -0.86
N ASP A 254 10.89 -5.66 -0.77
CA ASP A 254 12.16 -5.49 -1.47
C ASP A 254 13.18 -6.59 -1.13
N GLY A 255 14.13 -6.80 -2.03
CA GLY A 255 15.15 -7.84 -1.89
C GLY A 255 14.69 -9.25 -2.26
N HIS A 256 13.39 -9.47 -2.46
CA HIS A 256 12.82 -10.71 -2.95
C HIS A 256 12.61 -10.70 -4.47
N ALA A 257 12.21 -11.87 -5.02
CA ALA A 257 11.88 -11.98 -6.44
C ALA A 257 10.66 -11.10 -6.76
N LEU A 258 10.72 -10.37 -7.87
CA LEU A 258 9.68 -9.40 -8.22
C LEU A 258 8.28 -10.02 -8.34
N GLU A 259 8.20 -11.27 -8.81
CA GLU A 259 6.93 -12.01 -8.93
C GLU A 259 6.25 -12.29 -7.58
N LYS A 260 6.99 -12.16 -6.48
CA LYS A 260 6.44 -12.23 -5.12
C LYS A 260 6.02 -10.85 -4.61
N SER A 261 6.72 -9.81 -5.02
CA SER A 261 6.55 -8.46 -4.51
C SER A 261 5.64 -7.60 -5.39
N ALA A 262 5.20 -8.10 -6.56
CA ALA A 262 4.37 -7.34 -7.47
C ALA A 262 3.28 -8.20 -8.14
N LEU A 263 2.16 -7.55 -8.47
CA LEU A 263 1.09 -8.05 -9.33
C LEU A 263 0.76 -6.99 -10.37
N ILE A 264 0.34 -7.41 -11.58
CA ILE A 264 -0.25 -6.48 -12.56
C ILE A 264 -1.76 -6.68 -12.53
N VAL A 265 -2.50 -5.57 -12.47
CA VAL A 265 -3.96 -5.58 -12.43
C VAL A 265 -4.53 -4.64 -13.47
N ASP A 266 -5.74 -4.96 -13.95
CA ASP A 266 -6.58 -4.07 -14.75
C ASP A 266 -7.56 -3.26 -13.88
N GLY A 267 -8.34 -2.36 -14.47
CA GLY A 267 -9.32 -1.54 -13.75
C GLY A 267 -10.43 -2.32 -13.07
N TYR A 268 -10.66 -3.57 -13.47
CA TYR A 268 -11.62 -4.46 -12.83
C TYR A 268 -11.05 -5.18 -11.60
N GLY A 269 -9.72 -5.08 -11.39
CA GLY A 269 -8.98 -5.79 -10.36
C GLY A 269 -8.55 -7.20 -10.76
N ASN A 270 -8.71 -7.58 -12.04
CA ASN A 270 -8.23 -8.86 -12.51
C ASN A 270 -6.70 -8.86 -12.52
N ILE A 271 -6.11 -9.95 -12.03
CA ILE A 271 -4.66 -10.16 -12.12
C ILE A 271 -4.30 -10.52 -13.57
N VAL A 272 -3.50 -9.65 -14.20
CA VAL A 272 -3.04 -9.83 -15.59
C VAL A 272 -1.72 -10.60 -15.57
N PRO A 273 -1.62 -11.76 -16.26
CA PRO A 273 -0.35 -12.47 -16.38
C PRO A 273 0.71 -11.62 -17.08
N TRP A 274 1.93 -11.58 -16.56
CA TRP A 274 3.03 -10.76 -17.09
C TRP A 274 3.36 -11.02 -18.56
N ALA A 275 3.07 -12.23 -19.08
CA ALA A 275 3.26 -12.56 -20.48
C ALA A 275 2.26 -11.85 -21.42
N VAL A 276 1.07 -11.48 -20.91
CA VAL A 276 -0.02 -10.90 -21.70
C VAL A 276 0.15 -9.38 -21.87
N VAL A 277 0.77 -8.71 -20.90
CA VAL A 277 0.95 -7.23 -20.93
C VAL A 277 1.75 -6.78 -22.15
N ARG A 278 2.72 -7.60 -22.59
CA ARG A 278 3.54 -7.31 -23.80
C ARG A 278 2.75 -7.31 -25.11
N GLU A 279 1.57 -7.92 -25.15
CA GLU A 279 0.74 -8.03 -26.39
C GLU A 279 -0.22 -6.84 -26.53
N ILE A 280 -0.55 -6.14 -25.44
CA ILE A 280 -1.48 -5.01 -25.41
C ILE A 280 -0.79 -3.70 -25.83
N GLY A 281 0.53 -3.58 -25.63
CA GLY A 281 1.35 -2.38 -25.90
C GLY A 281 2.03 -2.33 -27.27
N GLN A 282 1.62 -3.15 -28.27
CA GLN A 282 2.18 -3.14 -29.64
C GLN A 282 1.17 -2.51 -30.62
#